data_6e068149413bda242c41a1626e7d388a
#
_entry.id   6e068149413bda242c41a1626e7d388a
#
_cell.length_a   1.000
_cell.length_b   1.000
_cell.length_c   1.000
_cell.angle_alpha   90.00
_cell.angle_beta   90.00
_cell.angle_gamma   90.00
#
_symmetry.space_group_name_H-M   'P 1'
#
loop_
_entity.id
_entity.type
_entity.pdbx_description
1 polymer ?
#
loop_
_entity_poly.entity_id
_entity_poly.type
_entity_poly.pdbx_seq_one_letter_code
_entity_poly.pdbx_strand_id
1 'polypeptide(L)'
;VVSTRMTRSLPSSYATGNQLPTSMVVPPSEANDVLDTLDLLSEAGFECMDWQALLLECWMGVTPSGRWAAPSCGNETPRQNGKTRIICGRSASEMLFYDGTVIYTAQLQKTSTETFEEMASLMDTKALRKFLAPNGIRTALGREEIRLKSGARMKFLARTRNGGNGQHGSLLIFDEAQYLDKQAQGSFLSAISACKTRRGPQTIYNGNAPEDGDNSIVFERIRSDALAGRTKRTAWTEWSIGSSIELPDVSDRAIWERMNPSLGVLISMDTVEAEYEAEDAEQFAHQRLGWFATREDLSHLISHEAWDGCKVEDPPEGYQKLAYGIRLTPDCRRVSLACAVTHSDGCHVEFLRTDPTVAGISLLV
;
A
#
# COMPACT_ATOMS: atom_id res chain seq x y z
N VAL A 1 -6.46 20.15 18.02
CA VAL A 1 -7.67 21.00 17.95
C VAL A 1 -8.18 20.87 16.53
N VAL A 2 -9.13 19.96 16.31
CA VAL A 2 -9.81 19.77 15.03
C VAL A 2 -10.67 21.01 14.80
N SER A 3 -10.35 21.76 13.75
CA SER A 3 -11.08 22.96 13.38
C SER A 3 -12.48 22.59 12.91
N THR A 4 -13.49 22.98 13.66
CA THR A 4 -14.91 22.80 13.39
C THR A 4 -15.37 23.76 12.29
N ARG A 5 -15.06 23.46 11.02
CA ARG A 5 -15.73 24.05 9.85
C ARG A 5 -15.70 23.10 8.66
N MET A 6 -16.31 21.92 8.81
CA MET A 6 -16.76 21.13 7.66
C MET A 6 -18.28 21.31 7.55
N THR A 7 -18.73 22.27 6.76
CA THR A 7 -20.14 22.36 6.36
C THR A 7 -20.22 22.62 4.86
N ARG A 8 -19.84 21.64 4.08
CA ARG A 8 -20.39 21.30 2.76
C ARG A 8 -20.16 19.82 2.54
N SER A 9 -20.86 19.00 3.32
CA SER A 9 -20.95 17.57 3.04
C SER A 9 -21.99 17.36 1.97
N LEU A 10 -21.67 16.48 1.02
CA LEU A 10 -22.65 15.71 0.29
C LEU A 10 -23.60 15.06 1.26
N PRO A 11 -24.83 14.78 0.85
CA PRO A 11 -25.73 14.02 1.68
C PRO A 11 -25.10 12.66 1.99
N SER A 12 -24.40 12.56 3.11
CA SER A 12 -23.97 11.32 3.74
C SER A 12 -25.17 10.43 4.10
N SER A 13 -26.38 10.88 3.76
CA SER A 13 -27.65 10.23 4.03
C SER A 13 -27.84 8.86 3.36
N TYR A 14 -26.93 8.45 2.47
CA TYR A 14 -26.99 7.15 1.80
C TYR A 14 -25.85 6.19 2.16
N ALA A 15 -24.74 6.69 2.72
CA ALA A 15 -23.65 5.83 3.14
C ALA A 15 -24.01 5.16 4.46
N THR A 16 -24.08 3.85 4.48
CA THR A 16 -24.24 3.05 5.72
C THR A 16 -22.87 2.71 6.31
N GLY A 17 -21.80 2.79 5.49
CA GLY A 17 -20.43 2.55 5.92
C GLY A 17 -19.85 3.66 6.80
N ASN A 18 -19.01 3.26 7.77
CA ASN A 18 -18.38 4.19 8.70
C ASN A 18 -17.39 5.14 8.01
N GLN A 19 -17.68 6.42 8.05
CA GLN A 19 -16.87 7.45 7.40
C GLN A 19 -15.55 7.77 8.15
N LEU A 20 -15.39 7.33 9.39
CA LEU A 20 -14.17 7.50 10.16
C LEU A 20 -13.28 6.26 10.09
N PRO A 21 -11.98 6.41 9.93
CA PRO A 21 -11.06 5.26 9.93
C PRO A 21 -11.02 4.59 11.31
N THR A 22 -10.68 3.32 11.34
CA THR A 22 -10.51 2.56 12.58
C THR A 22 -9.19 2.89 13.26
N SER A 23 -8.19 3.30 12.49
CA SER A 23 -6.93 3.83 13.00
C SER A 23 -6.45 5.00 12.14
N MET A 24 -5.99 6.06 12.80
CA MET A 24 -5.52 7.27 12.14
C MET A 24 -4.33 7.87 12.87
N VAL A 25 -3.25 8.12 12.13
CA VAL A 25 -2.06 8.85 12.58
C VAL A 25 -1.81 9.98 11.59
N VAL A 26 -1.82 11.22 12.05
CA VAL A 26 -1.60 12.39 11.18
C VAL A 26 -0.59 13.32 11.85
N PRO A 27 0.49 13.71 11.15
CA PRO A 27 1.42 14.69 11.66
C PRO A 27 0.74 16.06 11.91
N PRO A 28 1.17 16.81 12.92
CA PRO A 28 0.62 18.15 13.15
C PRO A 28 0.89 19.07 11.96
N SER A 29 -0.11 19.84 11.59
CA SER A 29 -0.04 20.83 10.51
C SER A 29 -0.58 22.17 10.99
N GLU A 30 -0.10 23.28 10.41
CA GLU A 30 -0.57 24.63 10.71
C GLU A 30 -1.69 25.07 9.73
N ALA A 31 -1.62 24.59 8.51
CA ALA A 31 -2.60 24.83 7.44
C ALA A 31 -2.91 23.54 6.69
N ASN A 32 -3.93 23.60 5.84
CA ASN A 32 -4.31 22.47 5.00
C ASN A 32 -4.81 22.96 3.65
N ASP A 33 -4.33 22.35 2.57
CA ASP A 33 -4.66 22.74 1.20
C ASP A 33 -5.84 21.92 0.63
N VAL A 34 -6.56 21.15 1.46
CA VAL A 34 -7.62 20.23 1.02
C VAL A 34 -8.81 20.95 0.39
N LEU A 35 -9.18 22.12 0.90
CA LEU A 35 -10.39 22.83 0.46
C LEU A 35 -10.35 23.16 -1.04
N ASP A 36 -9.23 23.69 -1.53
CA ASP A 36 -9.04 23.98 -2.95
C ASP A 36 -9.19 22.72 -3.80
N THR A 37 -8.74 21.56 -3.28
CA THR A 37 -8.86 20.26 -3.96
C THR A 37 -10.30 19.77 -3.98
N LEU A 38 -11.04 19.90 -2.88
CA LEU A 38 -12.45 19.52 -2.81
C LEU A 38 -13.32 20.39 -3.73
N ASP A 39 -13.07 21.70 -3.75
CA ASP A 39 -13.76 22.64 -4.65
C ASP A 39 -13.48 22.29 -6.12
N LEU A 40 -12.23 22.00 -6.47
CA LEU A 40 -11.83 21.55 -7.82
C LEU A 40 -12.58 20.29 -8.23
N LEU A 41 -12.66 19.30 -7.34
CA LEU A 41 -13.33 18.02 -7.60
C LEU A 41 -14.85 18.23 -7.77
N SER A 42 -15.46 19.03 -6.91
CA SER A 42 -16.88 19.36 -7.00
C SER A 42 -17.20 20.10 -8.32
N GLU A 43 -16.38 21.08 -8.73
CA GLU A 43 -16.52 21.75 -10.03
C GLU A 43 -16.38 20.76 -11.24
N ALA A 44 -15.58 19.73 -11.08
CA ALA A 44 -15.44 18.67 -12.07
C ALA A 44 -16.59 17.64 -12.04
N GLY A 45 -17.57 17.82 -11.14
CA GLY A 45 -18.69 16.89 -10.96
C GLY A 45 -18.34 15.64 -10.16
N PHE A 46 -17.25 15.73 -9.39
CA PHE A 46 -16.77 14.65 -8.55
C PHE A 46 -16.98 15.02 -7.07
N GLU A 47 -18.05 14.52 -6.51
CA GLU A 47 -18.36 14.73 -5.11
C GLU A 47 -17.66 13.70 -4.23
N CYS A 48 -16.83 14.15 -3.28
CA CYS A 48 -16.17 13.28 -2.31
C CYS A 48 -17.13 12.87 -1.19
N MET A 49 -17.11 11.59 -0.80
CA MET A 49 -17.66 11.17 0.48
C MET A 49 -16.81 11.70 1.63
N ASP A 50 -17.37 11.75 2.85
CA ASP A 50 -16.68 12.31 4.02
C ASP A 50 -15.34 11.61 4.30
N TRP A 51 -15.27 10.29 4.17
CA TRP A 51 -14.03 9.53 4.34
C TRP A 51 -12.97 9.86 3.28
N GLN A 52 -13.40 10.16 2.04
CA GLN A 52 -12.50 10.55 0.95
C GLN A 52 -11.94 11.95 1.18
N ALA A 53 -12.78 12.86 1.62
CA ALA A 53 -12.36 14.22 2.01
C ALA A 53 -11.40 14.18 3.20
N LEU A 54 -11.70 13.39 4.23
CA LEU A 54 -10.83 13.18 5.39
C LEU A 54 -9.46 12.63 4.99
N LEU A 55 -9.42 11.66 4.06
CA LEU A 55 -8.17 11.09 3.59
C LEU A 55 -7.30 12.13 2.87
N LEU A 56 -7.91 12.94 1.99
CA LEU A 56 -7.22 14.07 1.36
C LEU A 56 -6.73 15.09 2.41
N GLU A 57 -7.53 15.40 3.42
CA GLU A 57 -7.13 16.28 4.52
C GLU A 57 -5.90 15.74 5.26
N CYS A 58 -5.87 14.46 5.57
CA CYS A 58 -4.71 13.81 6.21
C CYS A 58 -3.42 13.92 5.37
N TRP A 59 -3.53 13.94 4.05
CA TRP A 59 -2.39 14.00 3.13
C TRP A 59 -1.92 15.43 2.84
N MET A 60 -2.80 16.44 2.96
CA MET A 60 -2.55 17.79 2.46
C MET A 60 -2.26 18.82 3.57
N GLY A 61 -1.97 18.36 4.78
CA GLY A 61 -1.49 19.19 5.86
C GLY A 61 -0.15 19.86 5.55
N VAL A 62 -0.01 21.13 5.95
CA VAL A 62 1.14 21.98 5.64
C VAL A 62 1.79 22.48 6.94
N THR A 63 3.12 22.38 7.01
CA THR A 63 3.93 22.88 8.13
C THR A 63 4.09 24.40 8.09
N PRO A 64 4.54 25.06 9.19
CA PRO A 64 4.89 26.48 9.20
C PRO A 64 5.90 26.89 8.11
N SER A 65 6.79 25.97 7.69
CA SER A 65 7.74 26.22 6.60
C SER A 65 7.13 26.09 5.20
N GLY A 66 5.84 25.85 5.10
CA GLY A 66 5.13 25.68 3.83
C GLY A 66 5.37 24.34 3.12
N ARG A 67 5.90 23.33 3.81
CA ARG A 67 6.15 21.96 3.28
C ARG A 67 5.02 21.02 3.68
N TRP A 68 4.85 19.90 2.97
CA TRP A 68 3.95 18.85 3.41
C TRP A 68 4.29 18.38 4.83
N ALA A 69 3.31 18.37 5.72
CA ALA A 69 3.47 17.82 7.07
C ALA A 69 3.72 16.31 7.02
N ALA A 70 3.06 15.63 6.09
CA ALA A 70 3.22 14.22 5.79
C ALA A 70 3.87 14.02 4.41
N PRO A 71 5.20 14.00 4.26
CA PRO A 71 5.86 13.61 3.01
C PRO A 71 5.72 12.12 2.70
N SER A 72 5.29 11.30 3.65
CA SER A 72 4.91 9.91 3.48
C SER A 72 3.48 9.71 3.95
N CYS A 73 2.62 9.16 3.10
CA CYS A 73 1.23 8.91 3.40
C CYS A 73 0.91 7.45 3.09
N GLY A 74 0.19 6.78 3.99
CA GLY A 74 -0.29 5.43 3.79
C GLY A 74 -1.80 5.36 3.99
N ASN A 75 -2.44 4.51 3.23
CA ASN A 75 -3.86 4.23 3.36
C ASN A 75 -4.13 2.75 3.11
N GLU A 76 -4.85 2.15 4.03
CA GLU A 76 -5.50 0.88 3.85
C GLU A 76 -7.01 1.09 3.86
N THR A 77 -7.69 0.61 2.83
CA THR A 77 -9.15 0.57 2.76
C THR A 77 -9.53 -0.65 1.93
N PRO A 78 -10.52 -1.45 2.34
CA PRO A 78 -10.96 -2.63 1.61
C PRO A 78 -11.25 -2.37 0.13
N ARG A 79 -11.30 -3.43 -0.67
CA ARG A 79 -11.49 -3.35 -2.12
C ARG A 79 -12.80 -2.62 -2.49
N GLN A 80 -12.83 -2.00 -3.68
CA GLN A 80 -13.99 -1.36 -4.30
C GLN A 80 -14.56 -0.14 -3.53
N ASN A 81 -13.91 0.34 -2.50
CA ASN A 81 -14.34 1.55 -1.78
C ASN A 81 -14.07 2.87 -2.52
N GLY A 82 -13.49 2.87 -3.72
CA GLY A 82 -13.27 4.09 -4.51
C GLY A 82 -11.96 4.81 -4.20
N LYS A 83 -10.92 4.09 -3.82
CA LYS A 83 -9.56 4.61 -3.58
C LYS A 83 -8.97 5.35 -4.80
N THR A 84 -9.20 4.83 -6.00
CA THR A 84 -8.69 5.40 -7.25
C THR A 84 -9.12 6.84 -7.44
N ARG A 85 -10.36 7.17 -7.10
CA ARG A 85 -10.89 8.54 -7.16
C ARG A 85 -10.09 9.53 -6.32
N ILE A 86 -9.70 9.15 -5.12
CA ILE A 86 -8.92 10.01 -4.22
C ILE A 86 -7.51 10.24 -4.80
N ILE A 87 -6.92 9.18 -5.38
CA ILE A 87 -5.64 9.26 -6.10
C ILE A 87 -5.73 10.24 -7.27
N CYS A 88 -6.78 10.14 -8.09
CA CYS A 88 -7.01 11.07 -9.20
C CYS A 88 -7.19 12.50 -8.71
N GLY A 89 -7.97 12.72 -7.65
CA GLY A 89 -8.17 14.03 -7.04
C GLY A 89 -6.87 14.65 -6.52
N ARG A 90 -6.09 13.90 -5.75
CA ARG A 90 -4.78 14.35 -5.23
C ARG A 90 -3.80 14.63 -6.38
N SER A 91 -3.83 13.82 -7.44
CA SER A 91 -2.98 14.01 -8.62
C SER A 91 -3.37 15.26 -9.42
N ALA A 92 -4.66 15.50 -9.62
CA ALA A 92 -5.16 16.71 -10.27
C ALA A 92 -4.73 17.97 -9.50
N SER A 93 -4.87 17.95 -8.17
CA SER A 93 -4.41 19.01 -7.28
C SER A 93 -2.90 19.26 -7.43
N GLU A 94 -2.07 18.21 -7.45
CA GLU A 94 -0.61 18.33 -7.64
C GLU A 94 -0.26 19.01 -8.96
N MET A 95 -0.94 18.63 -10.03
CA MET A 95 -0.67 19.22 -11.35
C MET A 95 -1.18 20.64 -11.50
N LEU A 96 -2.34 20.97 -10.94
CA LEU A 96 -3.04 22.24 -11.18
C LEU A 96 -2.60 23.36 -10.23
N PHE A 97 -2.29 23.03 -8.97
CA PHE A 97 -1.97 24.04 -7.95
C PHE A 97 -0.47 24.14 -7.66
N TYR A 98 0.32 23.10 -7.99
CA TYR A 98 1.75 23.06 -7.66
C TYR A 98 2.64 22.87 -8.89
N ASP A 99 2.06 22.83 -10.10
CA ASP A 99 2.78 22.55 -11.36
C ASP A 99 3.64 21.28 -11.28
N GLY A 100 3.21 20.33 -10.47
CA GLY A 100 3.96 19.14 -10.11
C GLY A 100 3.94 18.07 -11.21
N THR A 101 4.89 17.17 -11.14
CA THR A 101 4.88 15.91 -11.91
C THR A 101 4.50 14.77 -10.98
N VAL A 102 3.42 14.08 -11.33
CA VAL A 102 2.95 12.88 -10.63
C VAL A 102 3.52 11.64 -11.31
N ILE A 103 4.07 10.74 -10.51
CA ILE A 103 4.48 9.40 -10.93
C ILE A 103 3.54 8.41 -10.26
N TYR A 104 2.73 7.74 -11.07
CA TYR A 104 1.84 6.69 -10.62
C TYR A 104 2.39 5.32 -11.03
N THR A 105 2.33 4.36 -10.11
CA THR A 105 2.72 2.99 -10.40
C THR A 105 1.84 1.99 -9.65
N ALA A 106 1.41 0.94 -10.35
CA ALA A 106 0.66 -0.20 -9.80
C ALA A 106 1.35 -1.51 -10.16
N GLN A 107 0.97 -2.60 -9.48
CA GLN A 107 1.53 -3.92 -9.74
C GLN A 107 1.14 -4.44 -11.12
N LEU A 108 -0.14 -4.30 -11.47
CA LEU A 108 -0.68 -4.77 -12.74
C LEU A 108 -0.85 -3.62 -13.73
N GLN A 109 -0.52 -3.88 -15.00
CA GLN A 109 -0.76 -2.91 -16.08
C GLN A 109 -2.25 -2.59 -16.22
N LYS A 110 -3.14 -3.55 -15.99
CA LYS A 110 -4.59 -3.36 -16.03
C LYS A 110 -5.02 -2.28 -15.04
N THR A 111 -4.59 -2.35 -13.77
CA THR A 111 -4.89 -1.34 -12.74
C THR A 111 -4.35 0.04 -13.13
N SER A 112 -3.16 0.08 -13.73
CA SER A 112 -2.58 1.33 -14.23
C SER A 112 -3.43 1.94 -15.35
N THR A 113 -3.93 1.12 -16.27
CA THR A 113 -4.79 1.56 -17.37
C THR A 113 -6.16 2.06 -16.86
N GLU A 114 -6.79 1.33 -15.93
CA GLU A 114 -8.06 1.75 -15.32
C GLU A 114 -7.92 3.11 -14.60
N THR A 115 -6.84 3.30 -13.84
CA THR A 115 -6.57 4.58 -13.17
C THR A 115 -6.27 5.70 -14.17
N PHE A 116 -5.58 5.39 -15.28
CA PHE A 116 -5.35 6.36 -16.36
C PHE A 116 -6.69 6.79 -16.99
N GLU A 117 -7.60 5.87 -17.28
CA GLU A 117 -8.91 6.17 -17.87
C GLU A 117 -9.75 7.03 -16.94
N GLU A 118 -9.75 6.73 -15.61
CA GLU A 118 -10.47 7.56 -14.63
C GLU A 118 -9.88 8.97 -14.54
N MET A 119 -8.55 9.09 -14.51
CA MET A 119 -7.87 10.39 -14.49
C MET A 119 -8.09 11.15 -15.80
N ALA A 120 -8.07 10.49 -16.94
CA ALA A 120 -8.35 11.11 -18.24
C ALA A 120 -9.79 11.64 -18.29
N SER A 121 -10.76 10.87 -17.81
CA SER A 121 -12.16 11.27 -17.70
C SER A 121 -12.33 12.50 -16.79
N LEU A 122 -11.67 12.54 -15.64
CA LEU A 122 -11.67 13.69 -14.73
C LEU A 122 -11.12 14.94 -15.43
N MET A 123 -9.95 14.82 -16.07
CA MET A 123 -9.30 15.96 -16.74
C MET A 123 -10.00 16.42 -18.01
N ASP A 124 -10.81 15.57 -18.66
CA ASP A 124 -11.60 15.92 -19.85
C ASP A 124 -12.96 16.55 -19.52
N THR A 125 -13.27 16.78 -18.24
CA THR A 125 -14.49 17.50 -17.83
C THR A 125 -14.50 18.93 -18.31
N LYS A 126 -15.68 19.55 -18.39
CA LYS A 126 -15.84 20.96 -18.81
C LYS A 126 -15.02 21.92 -17.98
N ALA A 127 -14.90 21.65 -16.67
CA ALA A 127 -14.13 22.49 -15.73
C ALA A 127 -12.64 22.41 -15.99
N LEU A 128 -12.08 21.21 -16.25
CA LEU A 128 -10.65 20.93 -16.25
C LEU A 128 -10.02 20.84 -17.64
N ARG A 129 -10.77 20.52 -18.68
CA ARG A 129 -10.27 20.40 -20.07
C ARG A 129 -9.49 21.63 -20.55
N LYS A 130 -9.85 22.82 -20.10
CA LYS A 130 -9.17 24.07 -20.45
C LYS A 130 -7.68 24.10 -20.07
N PHE A 131 -7.26 23.30 -19.10
CA PHE A 131 -5.87 23.20 -18.63
C PHE A 131 -5.04 22.18 -19.41
N LEU A 132 -5.68 21.24 -20.13
CA LEU A 132 -4.97 20.23 -20.92
C LEU A 132 -4.15 20.87 -22.04
N ALA A 133 -2.91 20.37 -22.22
CA ALA A 133 -2.10 20.68 -23.39
C ALA A 133 -2.75 20.15 -24.68
N PRO A 134 -2.40 20.68 -25.87
CA PRO A 134 -2.78 20.04 -27.13
C PRO A 134 -2.28 18.57 -27.13
N ASN A 135 -3.18 17.62 -27.41
CA ASN A 135 -2.92 16.18 -27.29
C ASN A 135 -2.36 15.79 -25.91
N GLY A 136 -2.88 16.42 -24.85
CA GLY A 136 -2.39 16.25 -23.48
C GLY A 136 -2.74 14.90 -22.85
N ILE A 137 -3.76 14.20 -23.37
CA ILE A 137 -4.09 12.82 -22.98
C ILE A 137 -3.47 11.86 -23.99
N ARG A 138 -2.49 11.06 -23.57
CA ARG A 138 -1.76 10.11 -24.41
C ARG A 138 -2.08 8.69 -23.97
N THR A 139 -2.62 7.90 -24.88
CA THR A 139 -3.12 6.52 -24.63
C THR A 139 -2.18 5.42 -25.11
N ALA A 140 -0.94 5.76 -25.51
CA ALA A 140 0.00 4.75 -25.98
C ALA A 140 0.39 3.80 -24.84
N LEU A 141 0.10 2.51 -24.99
CA LEU A 141 0.32 1.47 -23.98
C LEU A 141 1.77 1.49 -23.44
N GLY A 142 1.91 1.56 -22.13
CA GLY A 142 3.20 1.68 -21.43
C GLY A 142 3.84 3.09 -21.53
N ARG A 143 3.13 4.05 -22.08
CA ARG A 143 3.52 5.47 -22.17
C ARG A 143 2.33 6.39 -21.92
N GLU A 144 1.36 5.93 -21.16
CA GLU A 144 0.20 6.71 -20.77
C GLU A 144 0.65 7.93 -19.98
N GLU A 145 0.19 9.09 -20.41
CA GLU A 145 0.55 10.37 -19.80
C GLU A 145 -0.60 11.36 -19.93
N ILE A 146 -0.83 12.14 -18.87
CA ILE A 146 -1.70 13.31 -18.92
C ILE A 146 -0.82 14.54 -18.72
N ARG A 147 -0.90 15.53 -19.63
CA ARG A 147 -0.06 16.72 -19.63
C ARG A 147 -0.89 18.00 -19.70
N LEU A 148 -0.54 18.95 -18.86
CA LEU A 148 -1.14 20.27 -18.82
C LEU A 148 -0.35 21.28 -19.65
N LYS A 149 -0.99 22.42 -19.96
CA LYS A 149 -0.36 23.57 -20.67
C LYS A 149 0.80 24.18 -19.86
N SER A 150 0.72 24.10 -18.51
CA SER A 150 1.81 24.54 -17.62
C SER A 150 3.07 23.69 -17.72
N GLY A 151 2.97 22.48 -18.28
CA GLY A 151 4.04 21.48 -18.31
C GLY A 151 3.91 20.42 -17.21
N ALA A 152 3.05 20.63 -16.22
CA ALA A 152 2.71 19.62 -15.22
C ALA A 152 2.15 18.36 -15.90
N ARG A 153 2.41 17.21 -15.30
CA ARG A 153 2.03 15.93 -15.93
C ARG A 153 1.83 14.82 -14.92
N MET A 154 1.03 13.83 -15.30
CA MET A 154 0.95 12.54 -14.62
C MET A 154 1.42 11.45 -15.56
N LYS A 155 2.36 10.63 -15.11
CA LYS A 155 2.92 9.48 -15.83
C LYS A 155 2.48 8.20 -15.15
N PHE A 156 2.08 7.23 -15.96
CA PHE A 156 1.69 5.90 -15.52
C PHE A 156 2.81 4.93 -15.89
N LEU A 157 3.46 4.37 -14.89
CA LEU A 157 4.65 3.54 -15.08
C LEU A 157 4.43 2.14 -14.52
N ALA A 158 4.87 1.14 -15.28
CA ALA A 158 4.91 -0.22 -14.76
C ALA A 158 5.86 -0.33 -13.57
N ARG A 159 5.43 -1.03 -12.52
CA ARG A 159 6.25 -1.27 -11.33
C ARG A 159 7.29 -2.36 -11.62
N THR A 160 8.47 -1.92 -12.00
CA THR A 160 9.64 -2.77 -12.19
C THR A 160 10.76 -2.36 -11.25
N ARG A 161 11.73 -3.25 -11.03
CA ARG A 161 12.88 -2.99 -10.13
C ARG A 161 13.65 -1.71 -10.47
N ASN A 162 13.66 -1.30 -11.73
CA ASN A 162 14.38 -0.13 -12.24
C ASN A 162 13.45 0.94 -12.84
N GLY A 163 12.12 0.80 -12.67
CA GLY A 163 11.12 1.67 -13.32
C GLY A 163 11.22 3.15 -12.93
N GLY A 164 11.71 3.43 -11.73
CA GLY A 164 11.91 4.79 -11.24
C GLY A 164 13.16 5.49 -11.76
N ASN A 165 14.13 4.76 -12.33
CA ASN A 165 15.40 5.33 -12.77
C ASN A 165 15.21 6.35 -13.89
N GLY A 166 15.83 7.53 -13.73
CA GLY A 166 15.72 8.63 -14.69
C GLY A 166 14.36 9.35 -14.70
N GLN A 167 13.45 9.02 -13.80
CA GLN A 167 12.21 9.76 -13.62
C GLN A 167 12.41 10.91 -12.61
N HIS A 168 11.59 11.96 -12.78
CA HIS A 168 11.57 13.11 -11.86
C HIS A 168 10.13 13.49 -11.59
N GLY A 169 9.77 13.61 -10.31
CA GLY A 169 8.41 13.94 -9.88
C GLY A 169 8.39 14.64 -8.53
N SER A 170 7.23 15.17 -8.18
CA SER A 170 6.93 15.77 -6.89
C SER A 170 5.97 14.92 -6.04
N LEU A 171 5.10 14.16 -6.71
CA LEU A 171 4.19 13.21 -6.10
C LEU A 171 4.45 11.82 -6.67
N LEU A 172 4.69 10.86 -5.79
CA LEU A 172 4.85 9.45 -6.14
C LEU A 172 3.71 8.65 -5.51
N ILE A 173 3.02 7.86 -6.32
CA ILE A 173 1.92 7.03 -5.87
C ILE A 173 2.25 5.56 -6.13
N PHE A 174 2.31 4.81 -5.06
CA PHE A 174 2.32 3.35 -5.08
C PHE A 174 0.90 2.86 -4.82
N ASP A 175 0.16 2.57 -5.88
CA ASP A 175 -1.13 1.91 -5.76
C ASP A 175 -0.93 0.40 -5.68
N GLU A 176 -1.86 -0.33 -5.07
CA GLU A 176 -1.66 -1.74 -4.69
C GLU A 176 -0.33 -1.93 -3.91
N ALA A 177 -0.12 -1.11 -2.87
CA ALA A 177 1.14 -1.07 -2.13
C ALA A 177 1.44 -2.35 -1.34
N GLN A 178 0.44 -3.22 -1.12
CA GLN A 178 0.62 -4.55 -0.56
C GLN A 178 1.53 -5.46 -1.41
N TYR A 179 1.71 -5.15 -2.71
CA TYR A 179 2.61 -5.88 -3.62
C TYR A 179 3.97 -5.18 -3.83
N LEU A 180 4.29 -4.15 -3.04
CA LEU A 180 5.49 -3.33 -3.25
C LEU A 180 6.72 -3.96 -2.61
N ASP A 181 7.68 -4.39 -3.43
CA ASP A 181 8.98 -4.86 -2.95
C ASP A 181 9.98 -3.71 -2.64
N LYS A 182 10.99 -4.00 -1.81
CA LYS A 182 11.99 -3.02 -1.37
C LYS A 182 12.83 -2.44 -2.52
N GLN A 183 13.10 -3.21 -3.57
CA GLN A 183 13.95 -2.76 -4.69
C GLN A 183 13.17 -1.78 -5.58
N ALA A 184 11.92 -2.11 -5.92
CA ALA A 184 11.04 -1.21 -6.63
C ALA A 184 10.83 0.08 -5.83
N GLN A 185 10.54 -0.01 -4.52
CA GLN A 185 10.43 1.18 -3.67
C GLN A 185 11.66 2.08 -3.79
N GLY A 186 12.86 1.53 -3.60
CA GLY A 186 14.11 2.30 -3.64
C GLY A 186 14.34 3.00 -4.98
N SER A 187 14.08 2.32 -6.09
CA SER A 187 14.19 2.88 -7.44
C SER A 187 13.27 4.09 -7.63
N PHE A 188 11.99 3.96 -7.25
CA PHE A 188 11.02 5.05 -7.43
C PHE A 188 11.19 6.19 -6.43
N LEU A 189 11.62 5.95 -5.19
CA LEU A 189 11.90 7.01 -4.23
C LEU A 189 13.01 7.94 -4.70
N SER A 190 13.98 7.44 -5.46
CA SER A 190 15.03 8.26 -6.07
C SER A 190 14.47 9.29 -7.06
N ALA A 191 13.34 8.97 -7.72
CA ALA A 191 12.70 9.83 -8.72
C ALA A 191 12.13 11.13 -8.13
N ILE A 192 11.79 11.16 -6.85
CA ILE A 192 11.25 12.35 -6.16
C ILE A 192 12.26 13.04 -5.26
N SER A 193 13.43 12.44 -5.03
CA SER A 193 14.46 12.98 -4.12
C SER A 193 14.96 14.37 -4.51
N ALA A 194 14.99 14.67 -5.81
CA ALA A 194 15.43 15.95 -6.37
C ALA A 194 14.29 16.97 -6.60
N CYS A 195 13.11 16.73 -6.01
CA CYS A 195 11.95 17.58 -6.14
C CYS A 195 12.23 19.02 -5.66
N LYS A 196 11.90 20.00 -6.50
CA LYS A 196 12.07 21.43 -6.22
C LYS A 196 10.76 22.19 -6.01
N THR A 197 9.62 21.47 -5.93
CA THR A 197 8.33 22.12 -5.67
C THR A 197 8.32 22.79 -4.31
N ARG A 198 7.52 23.87 -4.18
CA ARG A 198 7.38 24.62 -2.93
C ARG A 198 7.00 23.72 -1.73
N ARG A 199 6.08 22.77 -1.93
CA ARG A 199 5.61 21.86 -0.87
C ARG A 199 6.59 20.73 -0.58
N GLY A 200 7.54 20.45 -1.48
CA GLY A 200 8.45 19.30 -1.41
C GLY A 200 7.83 18.00 -1.91
N PRO A 201 8.62 16.92 -1.95
CA PRO A 201 8.13 15.63 -2.42
C PRO A 201 7.14 15.00 -1.46
N GLN A 202 6.20 14.22 -2.03
CA GLN A 202 5.27 13.40 -1.27
C GLN A 202 5.15 12.01 -1.90
N THR A 203 5.08 10.99 -1.06
CA THR A 203 4.83 9.60 -1.47
C THR A 203 3.55 9.10 -0.83
N ILE A 204 2.68 8.51 -1.63
CA ILE A 204 1.43 7.88 -1.18
C ILE A 204 1.53 6.37 -1.40
N TYR A 205 1.29 5.61 -0.37
CA TYR A 205 1.17 4.15 -0.36
C TYR A 205 -0.30 3.81 -0.15
N ASN A 206 -0.97 3.41 -1.22
CA ASN A 206 -2.39 3.08 -1.20
C ASN A 206 -2.56 1.59 -1.46
N GLY A 207 -3.29 0.90 -0.60
CA GLY A 207 -3.41 -0.55 -0.72
C GLY A 207 -4.55 -1.14 0.08
N ASN A 208 -4.58 -2.45 0.07
CA ASN A 208 -5.45 -3.30 0.88
C ASN A 208 -4.61 -4.05 1.91
N ALA A 209 -5.25 -4.69 2.88
CA ALA A 209 -4.58 -5.68 3.71
C ALA A 209 -3.99 -6.79 2.82
N PRO A 210 -2.72 -7.18 3.06
CA PRO A 210 -2.04 -8.18 2.23
C PRO A 210 -2.63 -9.57 2.45
N GLU A 211 -2.69 -10.36 1.38
CA GLU A 211 -3.02 -11.78 1.41
C GLU A 211 -1.76 -12.64 1.54
N ASP A 212 -1.94 -13.93 1.77
CA ASP A 212 -0.83 -14.87 1.84
C ASP A 212 -0.09 -14.97 0.49
N GLY A 213 1.22 -14.79 0.56
CA GLY A 213 2.08 -14.78 -0.64
C GLY A 213 2.39 -13.40 -1.19
N ASP A 214 1.74 -12.34 -0.70
CA ASP A 214 2.02 -10.97 -1.08
C ASP A 214 3.42 -10.53 -0.60
N ASN A 215 4.09 -9.69 -1.38
CA ASN A 215 5.35 -9.09 -0.98
C ASN A 215 5.12 -7.80 -0.19
N SER A 216 4.43 -7.91 0.94
CA SER A 216 3.85 -6.82 1.73
C SER A 216 4.83 -6.10 2.67
N ILE A 217 6.08 -6.57 2.77
CA ILE A 217 7.06 -6.10 3.78
C ILE A 217 7.18 -4.58 3.85
N VAL A 218 7.10 -3.89 2.71
CA VAL A 218 7.20 -2.43 2.66
C VAL A 218 5.95 -1.79 3.26
N PHE A 219 4.77 -2.24 2.84
CA PHE A 219 3.49 -1.67 3.26
C PHE A 219 3.22 -1.92 4.75
N GLU A 220 3.42 -3.15 5.20
CA GLU A 220 3.29 -3.52 6.62
C GLU A 220 4.28 -2.77 7.52
N ARG A 221 5.51 -2.56 7.07
CA ARG A 221 6.49 -1.77 7.81
C ARG A 221 6.02 -0.32 7.97
N ILE A 222 5.54 0.33 6.89
CA ILE A 222 5.05 1.71 6.95
C ILE A 222 3.89 1.81 7.91
N ARG A 223 2.93 0.87 7.85
CA ARG A 223 1.82 0.76 8.80
C ARG A 223 2.30 0.63 10.24
N SER A 224 3.11 -0.38 10.50
CA SER A 224 3.64 -0.67 11.84
C SER A 224 4.43 0.49 12.42
N ASP A 225 5.27 1.17 11.60
CA ASP A 225 6.06 2.32 12.03
C ASP A 225 5.19 3.54 12.35
N ALA A 226 4.14 3.77 11.57
CA ALA A 226 3.20 4.86 11.81
C ALA A 226 2.37 4.61 13.07
N LEU A 227 1.74 3.45 13.19
CA LEU A 227 0.87 3.11 14.34
C LEU A 227 1.66 3.05 15.65
N ALA A 228 2.91 2.61 15.63
CA ALA A 228 3.79 2.61 16.80
C ALA A 228 4.42 3.99 17.11
N GLY A 229 4.13 5.03 16.34
CA GLY A 229 4.71 6.37 16.53
C GLY A 229 6.21 6.46 16.25
N ARG A 230 6.80 5.47 15.55
CA ARG A 230 8.22 5.46 15.18
C ARG A 230 8.56 6.48 14.11
N THR A 231 7.56 6.94 13.34
CA THR A 231 7.70 7.99 12.32
C THR A 231 6.86 9.21 12.69
N LYS A 232 7.48 10.41 12.64
CA LYS A 232 6.82 11.68 13.01
C LYS A 232 6.21 12.42 11.81
N ARG A 233 6.51 11.97 10.60
CA ARG A 233 6.14 12.66 9.35
C ARG A 233 5.45 11.71 8.36
N THR A 234 4.80 10.68 8.88
CA THR A 234 3.98 9.75 8.10
C THR A 234 2.53 9.93 8.54
N ALA A 235 1.64 10.18 7.57
CA ALA A 235 0.21 10.02 7.78
C ALA A 235 -0.17 8.56 7.48
N TRP A 236 -1.01 7.97 8.32
CA TRP A 236 -1.58 6.65 8.11
C TRP A 236 -3.06 6.65 8.45
N THR A 237 -3.85 6.06 7.60
CA THR A 237 -5.29 5.85 7.82
C THR A 237 -5.66 4.43 7.42
N GLU A 238 -6.50 3.78 8.20
CA GLU A 238 -6.98 2.45 7.84
C GLU A 238 -8.43 2.19 8.29
N TRP A 239 -9.16 1.47 7.45
CA TRP A 239 -10.45 0.84 7.73
C TRP A 239 -10.24 -0.66 7.86
N SER A 240 -9.68 -1.07 8.97
CA SER A 240 -9.14 -2.40 9.23
C SER A 240 -9.60 -2.90 10.59
N ILE A 241 -9.90 -4.18 10.69
CA ILE A 241 -10.10 -4.84 12.00
C ILE A 241 -8.77 -5.06 12.74
N GLY A 242 -7.65 -4.65 12.14
CA GLY A 242 -6.33 -4.74 12.75
C GLY A 242 -5.59 -6.02 12.42
N SER A 243 -4.64 -6.36 13.29
CA SER A 243 -3.78 -7.54 13.12
C SER A 243 -4.10 -8.58 14.17
N SER A 244 -4.27 -9.83 13.78
CA SER A 244 -4.43 -10.98 14.67
C SER A 244 -3.86 -12.25 14.04
N ILE A 245 -3.54 -13.24 14.89
CA ILE A 245 -3.15 -14.59 14.46
C ILE A 245 -4.41 -15.38 14.07
N GLU A 246 -5.45 -15.24 14.88
CA GLU A 246 -6.72 -15.94 14.66
C GLU A 246 -7.56 -15.19 13.64
N LEU A 247 -8.22 -15.94 12.76
CA LEU A 247 -9.19 -15.41 11.84
C LEU A 247 -10.34 -14.74 12.62
N PRO A 248 -10.68 -13.49 12.30
CA PRO A 248 -11.81 -12.80 12.96
C PRO A 248 -13.15 -13.43 12.60
N ASP A 249 -14.17 -13.14 13.39
CA ASP A 249 -15.54 -13.49 13.00
C ASP A 249 -15.98 -12.65 11.81
N VAL A 250 -15.97 -13.29 10.64
CA VAL A 250 -16.32 -12.64 9.36
C VAL A 250 -17.84 -12.55 9.14
N SER A 251 -18.67 -13.15 10.00
CA SER A 251 -20.13 -13.16 9.85
C SER A 251 -20.82 -11.92 10.41
N ASP A 252 -20.11 -11.10 11.20
CA ASP A 252 -20.68 -9.91 11.83
C ASP A 252 -20.85 -8.76 10.84
N ARG A 253 -22.08 -8.49 10.42
CA ARG A 253 -22.43 -7.41 9.48
C ARG A 253 -22.09 -6.02 10.01
N ALA A 254 -22.06 -5.80 11.32
CA ALA A 254 -21.65 -4.52 11.88
C ALA A 254 -20.16 -4.26 11.63
N ILE A 255 -19.35 -5.30 11.52
CA ILE A 255 -17.94 -5.19 11.11
C ILE A 255 -17.87 -4.80 9.62
N TRP A 256 -18.72 -5.37 8.76
CA TRP A 256 -18.75 -5.01 7.32
C TRP A 256 -19.03 -3.53 7.12
N GLU A 257 -20.04 -2.98 7.80
CA GLU A 257 -20.34 -1.55 7.76
C GLU A 257 -19.20 -0.69 8.30
N ARG A 258 -18.54 -1.16 9.35
CA ARG A 258 -17.44 -0.43 9.98
C ARG A 258 -16.18 -0.37 9.10
N MET A 259 -15.90 -1.41 8.32
CA MET A 259 -14.69 -1.51 7.50
C MET A 259 -14.87 -1.00 6.05
N ASN A 260 -16.10 -0.86 5.57
CA ASN A 260 -16.37 -0.45 4.19
C ASN A 260 -17.03 0.94 4.14
N PRO A 261 -16.25 2.03 4.13
CA PRO A 261 -16.80 3.40 4.22
C PRO A 261 -17.70 3.78 3.04
N SER A 262 -17.60 3.11 1.91
CA SER A 262 -18.44 3.36 0.73
C SER A 262 -19.66 2.45 0.62
N LEU A 263 -19.95 1.67 1.66
CA LEU A 263 -21.13 0.82 1.70
C LEU A 263 -22.40 1.68 1.65
N GLY A 264 -23.36 1.26 0.85
CA GLY A 264 -24.60 1.99 0.56
C GLY A 264 -24.48 3.02 -0.57
N VAL A 265 -23.25 3.35 -1.03
CA VAL A 265 -23.02 4.30 -2.14
C VAL A 265 -22.32 3.62 -3.32
N LEU A 266 -21.12 3.10 -3.16
CA LEU A 266 -20.37 2.41 -4.22
C LEU A 266 -20.52 0.89 -4.14
N ILE A 267 -20.78 0.37 -2.97
CA ILE A 267 -20.92 -1.06 -2.67
C ILE A 267 -22.28 -1.27 -2.04
N SER A 268 -23.06 -2.24 -2.51
CA SER A 268 -24.31 -2.64 -1.85
C SER A 268 -24.06 -3.72 -0.79
N MET A 269 -24.93 -3.81 0.19
CA MET A 269 -24.89 -4.91 1.18
C MET A 269 -25.04 -6.26 0.48
N ASP A 270 -25.94 -6.36 -0.51
CA ASP A 270 -26.15 -7.58 -1.29
C ASP A 270 -24.87 -8.05 -2.00
N THR A 271 -24.02 -7.10 -2.45
CA THR A 271 -22.73 -7.43 -3.05
C THR A 271 -21.80 -8.04 -2.02
N VAL A 272 -21.72 -7.46 -0.82
CA VAL A 272 -20.88 -7.98 0.27
C VAL A 272 -21.37 -9.34 0.75
N GLU A 273 -22.69 -9.55 0.84
CA GLU A 273 -23.28 -10.85 1.17
C GLU A 273 -22.94 -11.91 0.13
N ALA A 274 -23.04 -11.59 -1.16
CA ALA A 274 -22.70 -12.52 -2.24
C ALA A 274 -21.21 -12.91 -2.22
N GLU A 275 -20.32 -11.98 -1.89
CA GLU A 275 -18.89 -12.27 -1.73
C GLU A 275 -18.63 -13.13 -0.48
N TYR A 276 -19.29 -12.83 0.65
CA TYR A 276 -19.19 -13.64 1.87
C TYR A 276 -19.62 -15.10 1.64
N GLU A 277 -20.65 -15.31 0.80
CA GLU A 277 -21.11 -16.67 0.45
C GLU A 277 -20.19 -17.39 -0.55
N ALA A 278 -19.48 -16.65 -1.39
CA ALA A 278 -18.66 -17.19 -2.50
C ALA A 278 -17.19 -17.40 -2.14
N GLU A 279 -16.62 -16.59 -1.25
CA GLU A 279 -15.22 -16.61 -0.88
C GLU A 279 -14.98 -17.46 0.37
N ASP A 280 -13.75 -17.93 0.57
CA ASP A 280 -13.37 -18.47 1.87
C ASP A 280 -13.24 -17.32 2.90
N ALA A 281 -13.40 -17.68 4.18
CA ALA A 281 -13.46 -16.70 5.26
C ALA A 281 -12.18 -15.88 5.42
N GLU A 282 -11.02 -16.46 5.10
CA GLU A 282 -9.72 -15.79 5.18
C GLU A 282 -9.60 -14.76 4.07
N GLN A 283 -9.91 -15.11 2.84
CA GLN A 283 -9.92 -14.21 1.70
C GLN A 283 -10.89 -13.05 1.92
N PHE A 284 -12.10 -13.32 2.39
CA PHE A 284 -13.08 -12.29 2.73
C PHE A 284 -12.56 -11.33 3.81
N ALA A 285 -11.91 -11.86 4.87
CA ALA A 285 -11.33 -11.04 5.93
C ALA A 285 -10.27 -10.08 5.40
N HIS A 286 -9.37 -10.53 4.52
CA HIS A 286 -8.37 -9.67 3.90
C HIS A 286 -9.02 -8.60 3.01
N GLN A 287 -9.95 -8.98 2.15
CA GLN A 287 -10.48 -8.12 1.09
C GLN A 287 -11.55 -7.15 1.57
N ARG A 288 -12.38 -7.54 2.55
CA ARG A 288 -13.52 -6.76 3.03
C ARG A 288 -13.39 -6.21 4.43
N LEU A 289 -12.54 -6.82 5.26
CA LEU A 289 -12.38 -6.38 6.65
C LEU A 289 -11.02 -5.74 6.93
N GLY A 290 -10.13 -5.71 5.94
CA GLY A 290 -8.80 -5.16 6.12
C GLY A 290 -7.98 -5.92 7.16
N TRP A 291 -8.12 -7.24 7.23
CA TRP A 291 -7.42 -8.06 8.18
C TRP A 291 -5.95 -8.25 7.81
N PHE A 292 -5.05 -7.85 8.71
CA PHE A 292 -3.63 -8.14 8.60
C PHE A 292 -3.33 -9.41 9.38
N ALA A 293 -3.30 -10.55 8.69
CA ALA A 293 -2.92 -11.82 9.30
C ALA A 293 -1.53 -11.69 9.92
N THR A 294 -1.45 -11.82 11.23
CA THR A 294 -0.17 -11.90 11.92
C THR A 294 0.30 -13.34 11.82
N ARG A 295 1.27 -13.62 10.97
CA ARG A 295 1.93 -14.92 11.00
C ARG A 295 2.65 -15.02 12.34
N GLU A 296 2.47 -16.14 13.02
CA GLU A 296 3.48 -16.52 14.00
C GLU A 296 4.81 -16.49 13.26
N ASP A 297 5.67 -15.61 13.67
CA ASP A 297 7.02 -15.60 13.14
C ASP A 297 7.65 -16.91 13.61
N LEU A 298 7.61 -17.92 12.76
CA LEU A 298 8.18 -19.25 13.06
C LEU A 298 9.67 -19.14 13.44
N SER A 299 10.30 -17.99 13.17
CA SER A 299 11.63 -17.67 13.68
C SER A 299 11.67 -17.58 15.22
N HIS A 300 10.52 -17.47 15.90
CA HIS A 300 10.40 -17.44 17.35
C HIS A 300 9.83 -18.72 17.97
N LEU A 301 9.49 -19.75 17.19
CA LEU A 301 9.10 -21.06 17.72
C LEU A 301 10.19 -21.64 18.63
N ILE A 302 11.44 -21.32 18.34
CA ILE A 302 12.58 -21.58 19.19
C ILE A 302 13.25 -20.24 19.46
N SER A 303 13.21 -19.75 20.70
CA SER A 303 13.90 -18.50 21.04
C SER A 303 15.40 -18.60 20.72
N HIS A 304 16.04 -17.48 20.37
CA HIS A 304 17.48 -17.44 20.13
C HIS A 304 18.25 -18.00 21.33
N GLU A 305 17.79 -17.73 22.54
CA GLU A 305 18.40 -18.23 23.78
C GLU A 305 18.27 -19.76 23.90
N ALA A 306 17.08 -20.32 23.57
CA ALA A 306 16.89 -21.77 23.55
C ALA A 306 17.71 -22.45 22.45
N TRP A 307 17.78 -21.82 21.25
CA TRP A 307 18.59 -22.33 20.14
C TRP A 307 20.09 -22.29 20.46
N ASP A 308 20.56 -21.17 21.03
CA ASP A 308 21.95 -21.02 21.42
C ASP A 308 22.33 -21.97 22.59
N GLY A 309 21.38 -22.25 23.48
CA GLY A 309 21.55 -23.25 24.55
C GLY A 309 21.67 -24.68 24.05
N CYS A 310 21.25 -24.96 22.80
CA CYS A 310 21.39 -26.29 22.18
C CYS A 310 22.69 -26.46 21.37
N LYS A 311 23.55 -25.42 21.29
CA LYS A 311 24.83 -25.51 20.58
C LYS A 311 25.76 -26.53 21.21
N VAL A 312 26.35 -27.36 20.35
CA VAL A 312 27.43 -28.29 20.71
C VAL A 312 28.67 -27.93 19.91
N GLU A 313 29.87 -28.11 20.50
CA GLU A 313 31.12 -27.81 19.81
C GLU A 313 31.46 -28.87 18.75
N ASP A 314 31.17 -30.11 19.02
CA ASP A 314 31.42 -31.22 18.12
C ASP A 314 30.11 -31.98 17.82
N PRO A 315 29.88 -32.40 16.54
CA PRO A 315 28.75 -33.24 16.24
C PRO A 315 28.84 -34.59 16.96
N PRO A 316 27.72 -35.13 17.45
CA PRO A 316 27.74 -36.39 18.17
C PRO A 316 28.16 -37.56 17.26
N GLU A 317 29.00 -38.47 17.79
CA GLU A 317 29.41 -39.68 17.11
C GLU A 317 28.31 -40.78 17.16
N GLY A 318 28.20 -41.61 16.10
CA GLY A 318 27.34 -42.80 16.12
C GLY A 318 25.86 -42.54 15.96
N TYR A 319 25.45 -41.93 14.88
CA TYR A 319 24.03 -41.68 14.56
C TYR A 319 23.28 -42.93 14.07
N GLN A 320 21.97 -42.98 14.38
CA GLN A 320 21.08 -44.07 13.98
C GLN A 320 20.40 -43.80 12.60
N LYS A 321 20.04 -42.55 12.36
CA LYS A 321 19.39 -42.09 11.12
C LYS A 321 19.97 -40.75 10.70
N LEU A 322 20.09 -40.57 9.40
CA LEU A 322 20.49 -39.32 8.76
C LEU A 322 19.40 -38.86 7.82
N ALA A 323 19.02 -37.59 7.88
CA ALA A 323 18.10 -36.93 6.96
C ALA A 323 18.70 -35.64 6.43
N TYR A 324 18.40 -35.27 5.21
CA TYR A 324 18.74 -33.99 4.63
C TYR A 324 17.49 -33.17 4.38
N GLY A 325 17.55 -31.89 4.69
CA GLY A 325 16.52 -30.90 4.37
C GLY A 325 17.03 -29.92 3.33
N ILE A 326 16.24 -29.69 2.29
CA ILE A 326 16.57 -28.76 1.23
C ILE A 326 15.45 -27.70 1.18
N ARG A 327 15.83 -26.43 1.15
CA ARG A 327 14.89 -25.32 0.99
C ARG A 327 15.37 -24.34 -0.08
N LEU A 328 14.48 -24.01 -1.00
CA LEU A 328 14.69 -22.91 -1.96
C LEU A 328 14.18 -21.61 -1.37
N THR A 329 14.84 -20.49 -1.71
CA THR A 329 14.28 -19.17 -1.48
C THR A 329 13.01 -18.98 -2.33
N PRO A 330 12.05 -18.12 -1.93
CA PRO A 330 10.80 -17.90 -2.69
C PRO A 330 11.04 -17.47 -4.14
N ASP A 331 12.15 -16.78 -4.43
CA ASP A 331 12.58 -16.38 -5.76
C ASP A 331 13.36 -17.47 -6.51
N CYS A 332 13.50 -18.67 -5.91
CA CYS A 332 14.24 -19.81 -6.43
C CYS A 332 15.71 -19.53 -6.81
N ARG A 333 16.31 -18.44 -6.28
CA ARG A 333 17.70 -18.06 -6.63
C ARG A 333 18.75 -18.67 -5.73
N ARG A 334 18.36 -19.14 -4.55
CA ARG A 334 19.27 -19.77 -3.59
C ARG A 334 18.66 -21.07 -3.08
N VAL A 335 19.52 -22.02 -2.79
CA VAL A 335 19.18 -23.28 -2.16
C VAL A 335 19.96 -23.44 -0.87
N SER A 336 19.26 -23.80 0.20
CA SER A 336 19.84 -24.07 1.52
C SER A 336 19.79 -25.58 1.78
N LEU A 337 20.86 -26.12 2.35
CA LEU A 337 20.98 -27.51 2.75
C LEU A 337 21.24 -27.58 4.26
N ALA A 338 20.49 -28.42 4.94
CA ALA A 338 20.70 -28.79 6.32
C ALA A 338 20.70 -30.31 6.47
N CYS A 339 21.32 -30.83 7.50
CA CYS A 339 21.21 -32.22 7.89
C CYS A 339 20.66 -32.39 9.29
N ALA A 340 20.06 -33.52 9.56
CA ALA A 340 19.61 -33.93 10.87
C ALA A 340 20.03 -35.39 11.11
N VAL A 341 20.59 -35.67 12.30
CA VAL A 341 20.95 -37.02 12.72
C VAL A 341 20.28 -37.34 14.05
N THR A 342 19.81 -38.57 14.18
CA THR A 342 19.21 -39.02 15.46
C THR A 342 20.17 -39.90 16.24
N HIS A 343 20.15 -39.72 17.55
CA HIS A 343 20.91 -40.50 18.54
C HIS A 343 19.95 -41.12 19.55
N SER A 344 20.50 -41.88 20.49
CA SER A 344 19.74 -42.49 21.60
C SER A 344 19.08 -41.45 22.50
N ASP A 345 19.64 -40.27 22.61
CA ASP A 345 19.33 -39.20 23.56
C ASP A 345 18.80 -37.92 22.88
N GLY A 346 18.67 -37.90 21.57
CA GLY A 346 18.12 -36.73 20.89
C GLY A 346 18.33 -36.68 19.37
N CYS A 347 18.21 -35.47 18.84
CA CYS A 347 18.44 -35.14 17.45
C CYS A 347 19.42 -33.98 17.34
N HIS A 348 20.47 -34.15 16.54
CA HIS A 348 21.37 -33.07 16.18
C HIS A 348 21.01 -32.54 14.81
N VAL A 349 20.88 -31.21 14.67
CA VAL A 349 20.55 -30.53 13.40
C VAL A 349 21.68 -29.54 13.08
N GLU A 350 22.17 -29.62 11.85
CA GLU A 350 23.23 -28.74 11.38
C GLU A 350 22.84 -28.08 10.06
N PHE A 351 23.06 -26.77 9.98
CA PHE A 351 22.97 -26.03 8.73
C PHE A 351 24.29 -26.14 7.99
N LEU A 352 24.28 -26.72 6.80
CA LEU A 352 25.50 -26.98 6.06
C LEU A 352 25.93 -25.80 5.19
N ARG A 353 25.07 -25.32 4.30
CA ARG A 353 25.37 -24.17 3.43
C ARG A 353 24.16 -23.63 2.66
N THR A 354 24.33 -22.43 2.14
CA THR A 354 23.42 -21.81 1.15
C THR A 354 24.20 -21.37 -0.07
N ASP A 355 23.76 -21.81 -1.26
CA ASP A 355 24.38 -21.46 -2.54
C ASP A 355 23.35 -20.86 -3.52
N PRO A 356 23.80 -20.10 -4.55
CA PRO A 356 22.96 -19.77 -5.70
C PRO A 356 22.44 -21.05 -6.36
N THR A 357 21.17 -21.05 -6.80
CA THR A 357 20.49 -22.25 -7.34
C THR A 357 21.24 -22.88 -8.51
N VAL A 358 21.89 -22.07 -9.38
CA VAL A 358 22.69 -22.56 -10.53
C VAL A 358 23.92 -23.36 -10.06
N ALA A 359 24.53 -22.99 -8.93
CA ALA A 359 25.63 -23.72 -8.33
C ALA A 359 25.15 -24.87 -7.41
N GLY A 360 23.96 -24.73 -6.81
CA GLY A 360 23.37 -25.69 -5.90
C GLY A 360 22.90 -27.00 -6.52
N ILE A 361 22.58 -26.99 -7.82
CA ILE A 361 22.19 -28.23 -8.53
C ILE A 361 23.38 -29.21 -8.56
N SER A 362 24.61 -28.74 -8.62
CA SER A 362 25.81 -29.60 -8.58
C SER A 362 26.11 -30.18 -7.19
N LEU A 363 25.37 -29.82 -6.15
CA LEU A 363 25.47 -30.37 -4.80
C LEU A 363 24.55 -31.56 -4.56
N LEU A 364 23.59 -31.78 -5.46
CA LEU A 364 22.60 -32.85 -5.39
C LEU A 364 22.99 -34.06 -6.25
N VAL A 365 24.10 -34.00 -6.97
CA VAL A 365 24.74 -35.06 -7.76
C VAL A 365 26.04 -35.46 -7.08
#